data_8339508fd5a1926ad61032171499f54b
#
_entry.id   8339508fd5a1926ad61032171499f54b
#
_cell.length_a   1.000
_cell.length_b   1.000
_cell.length_c   1.000
_cell.angle_alpha   90.00
_cell.angle_beta   90.00
_cell.angle_gamma   90.00
#
_symmetry.space_group_name_H-M   'P 1'
#
loop_
_entity.id
_entity.type
_entity.pdbx_description
1 polymer ?
#
loop_
_entity_poly.entity_id
_entity_poly.type
_entity_poly.pdbx_seq_one_letter_code
_entity_poly.pdbx_strand_id
1 'polypeptide(L)'
;MMKRIHTLLALATLVFGLPSKVFAQDERNQSLVQSEKNGWEYEVRAGVNIGGASPMPLPKEIRKINSYSPKLNGSIAGMMTKWLNCNRQLGITLGLRLEEKGMETGATVKNYGMEIIDGGQRVAGNWTGKVNTVYKSSFVTLPVLGAYHINDRWKLRAGPYVSYRMDGEFSGFVSDGYLRSGSPIGEKVNFTDDKTAVYDFNSNLRRWLWGFQAGGSWRAFKHFTVNADLTYGINNIFSSDFHTITFTMYPIYMNIGFGYVF
;
A
#
# COMPACT_ATOMS: atom_id res chain seq x y z
N MET A 1 4.63 -4.23 19.36
CA MET A 1 5.28 -4.52 18.08
C MET A 1 5.52 -6.01 17.84
N MET A 2 6.09 -6.77 18.77
CA MET A 2 6.35 -8.22 18.64
C MET A 2 5.09 -9.11 18.45
N LYS A 3 3.95 -8.82 19.11
CA LYS A 3 2.73 -9.64 18.99
C LYS A 3 2.13 -9.69 17.58
N ARG A 4 2.32 -8.66 16.74
CA ARG A 4 1.73 -8.55 15.39
C ARG A 4 2.51 -9.33 14.33
N ILE A 5 3.83 -9.46 14.49
CA ILE A 5 4.68 -10.31 13.63
C ILE A 5 4.29 -11.78 13.79
N HIS A 6 3.93 -12.19 15.00
CA HIS A 6 3.47 -13.56 15.27
C HIS A 6 2.11 -13.88 14.64
N THR A 7 1.22 -12.88 14.47
CA THR A 7 -0.08 -13.08 13.82
C THR A 7 0.08 -13.24 12.30
N LEU A 8 0.96 -12.48 11.66
CA LEU A 8 1.29 -12.64 10.24
C LEU A 8 2.05 -13.94 9.96
N LEU A 9 2.98 -14.32 10.85
CA LEU A 9 3.65 -15.62 10.75
C LEU A 9 2.67 -16.80 10.99
N ALA A 10 1.74 -16.67 11.94
CA ALA A 10 0.72 -17.67 12.19
C ALA A 10 -0.27 -17.83 11.03
N LEU A 11 -0.64 -16.74 10.32
CA LEU A 11 -1.46 -16.84 9.13
C LEU A 11 -0.68 -17.48 7.96
N ALA A 12 0.61 -17.18 7.82
CA ALA A 12 1.48 -17.81 6.84
C ALA A 12 1.66 -19.31 7.12
N THR A 13 1.81 -19.71 8.39
CA THR A 13 1.90 -21.12 8.76
C THR A 13 0.58 -21.87 8.59
N LEU A 14 -0.58 -21.21 8.71
CA LEU A 14 -1.88 -21.83 8.42
C LEU A 14 -2.07 -22.11 6.91
N VAL A 15 -1.47 -21.33 6.05
CA VAL A 15 -1.49 -21.53 4.59
C VAL A 15 -0.48 -22.60 4.14
N PHE A 16 0.63 -22.78 4.91
CA PHE A 16 1.70 -23.73 4.57
C PHE A 16 1.78 -24.97 5.49
N GLY A 17 1.04 -24.98 6.56
CA GLY A 17 1.16 -25.98 7.64
C GLY A 17 0.15 -27.11 7.60
N LEU A 18 -0.06 -27.79 6.46
CA LEU A 18 -0.72 -29.09 6.44
C LEU A 18 0.35 -30.19 6.33
N PRO A 19 0.38 -31.16 7.27
CA PRO A 19 1.29 -32.31 7.16
C PRO A 19 0.85 -33.17 5.98
N SER A 20 1.52 -33.02 4.85
CA SER A 20 1.30 -33.83 3.66
C SER A 20 1.95 -35.19 3.82
N LYS A 21 1.15 -36.24 3.92
CA LYS A 21 1.58 -37.60 3.63
C LYS A 21 1.97 -37.68 2.15
N VAL A 22 3.01 -38.42 1.83
CA VAL A 22 3.61 -38.57 0.49
C VAL A 22 2.56 -38.90 -0.60
N PHE A 23 1.46 -39.59 -0.28
CA PHE A 23 0.36 -39.88 -1.18
C PHE A 23 -0.43 -38.65 -1.68
N ALA A 24 -0.46 -37.56 -0.89
CA ALA A 24 -1.15 -36.33 -1.30
C ALA A 24 -0.36 -35.52 -2.36
N GLN A 25 0.89 -35.82 -2.57
CA GLN A 25 1.75 -35.08 -3.50
C GLN A 25 1.51 -35.51 -4.94
N ASP A 26 1.26 -36.82 -5.20
CA ASP A 26 0.99 -37.30 -6.53
C ASP A 26 -0.40 -36.89 -7.05
N GLU A 27 -1.43 -36.97 -6.20
CA GLU A 27 -2.78 -36.46 -6.53
C GLU A 27 -2.77 -34.94 -6.75
N ARG A 28 -2.03 -34.21 -5.94
CA ARG A 28 -1.84 -32.76 -6.06
C ARG A 28 -1.14 -32.41 -7.37
N ASN A 29 -0.10 -33.13 -7.75
CA ASN A 29 0.60 -32.91 -9.00
C ASN A 29 -0.29 -33.19 -10.20
N GLN A 30 -1.10 -34.27 -10.17
CA GLN A 30 -2.06 -34.58 -11.21
C GLN A 30 -3.14 -33.52 -11.36
N SER A 31 -3.66 -32.99 -10.26
CA SER A 31 -4.67 -31.92 -10.29
C SER A 31 -4.10 -30.61 -10.84
N LEU A 32 -2.86 -30.26 -10.54
CA LEU A 32 -2.18 -29.08 -11.10
C LEU A 32 -1.95 -29.24 -12.62
N VAL A 33 -1.47 -30.39 -13.06
CA VAL A 33 -1.30 -30.70 -14.48
C VAL A 33 -2.63 -30.66 -15.24
N GLN A 34 -3.70 -31.19 -14.64
CA GLN A 34 -5.04 -31.11 -15.23
C GLN A 34 -5.55 -29.67 -15.30
N SER A 35 -5.34 -28.86 -14.24
CA SER A 35 -5.67 -27.44 -14.23
C SER A 35 -4.92 -26.67 -15.30
N GLU A 36 -3.64 -26.95 -15.46
CA GLU A 36 -2.81 -26.36 -16.50
C GLU A 36 -3.34 -26.68 -17.90
N LYS A 37 -3.69 -27.94 -18.17
CA LYS A 37 -4.33 -28.33 -19.44
C LYS A 37 -5.63 -27.57 -19.70
N ASN A 38 -6.37 -27.27 -18.64
CA ASN A 38 -7.60 -26.47 -18.71
C ASN A 38 -7.33 -24.94 -18.79
N GLY A 39 -6.09 -24.50 -18.95
CA GLY A 39 -5.72 -23.09 -19.08
C GLY A 39 -5.74 -22.30 -17.77
N TRP A 40 -5.55 -22.94 -16.63
CA TRP A 40 -5.32 -22.29 -15.34
C TRP A 40 -3.83 -22.19 -15.05
N GLU A 41 -3.42 -21.10 -14.44
CA GLU A 41 -2.07 -20.84 -13.96
C GLU A 41 -2.15 -20.29 -12.55
N TYR A 42 -1.41 -20.87 -11.62
CA TYR A 42 -1.32 -20.43 -10.23
C TYR A 42 0.07 -19.89 -9.95
N GLU A 43 0.12 -18.76 -9.25
CA GLU A 43 1.39 -18.10 -8.91
C GLU A 43 1.33 -17.61 -7.47
N VAL A 44 2.37 -17.90 -6.68
CA VAL A 44 2.58 -17.31 -5.37
C VAL A 44 3.70 -16.29 -5.49
N ARG A 45 3.52 -15.11 -4.88
CA ARG A 45 4.46 -13.99 -4.96
C ARG A 45 4.84 -13.48 -3.58
N ALA A 46 6.06 -13.03 -3.47
CA ALA A 46 6.54 -12.24 -2.35
C ALA A 46 7.31 -11.02 -2.88
N GLY A 47 7.14 -9.87 -2.24
CA GLY A 47 7.74 -8.64 -2.71
C GLY A 47 7.73 -7.54 -1.68
N VAL A 48 8.16 -6.36 -2.10
CA VAL A 48 8.19 -5.15 -1.30
C VAL A 48 7.46 -4.01 -2.03
N ASN A 49 6.73 -3.21 -1.27
CA ASN A 49 6.07 -2.01 -1.75
C ASN A 49 6.95 -0.79 -1.49
N ILE A 50 7.19 0.01 -2.51
CA ILE A 50 7.93 1.27 -2.46
C ILE A 50 6.99 2.35 -2.97
N GLY A 51 6.80 3.43 -2.21
CA GLY A 51 5.89 4.50 -2.60
C GLY A 51 5.31 5.20 -1.38
N GLY A 52 4.21 5.90 -1.58
CA GLY A 52 3.59 6.67 -0.51
C GLY A 52 2.16 7.11 -0.82
N ALA A 53 1.55 7.75 0.15
CA ALA A 53 0.34 8.52 -0.06
C ALA A 53 0.75 9.96 -0.41
N SER A 54 0.38 10.41 -1.60
CA SER A 54 0.78 11.72 -2.13
C SER A 54 -0.45 12.54 -2.51
N PRO A 55 -0.46 13.83 -2.19
CA PRO A 55 -1.45 14.74 -2.78
C PRO A 55 -1.16 14.95 -4.27
N MET A 56 -2.20 14.90 -5.09
CA MET A 56 -2.10 15.18 -6.52
C MET A 56 -3.28 16.04 -6.97
N PRO A 57 -3.02 17.24 -7.49
CA PRO A 57 -1.72 17.92 -7.62
C PRO A 57 -1.12 18.30 -6.27
N LEU A 58 0.20 18.56 -6.23
CA LEU A 58 0.86 19.00 -5.00
C LEU A 58 0.26 20.35 -4.55
N PRO A 59 -0.28 20.43 -3.34
CA PRO A 59 -0.92 21.66 -2.86
C PRO A 59 0.09 22.77 -2.59
N LYS A 60 -0.34 24.01 -2.80
CA LYS A 60 0.51 25.21 -2.60
C LYS A 60 1.00 25.39 -1.16
N GLU A 61 0.34 24.78 -0.20
CA GLU A 61 0.69 24.77 1.20
C GLU A 61 2.01 24.02 1.46
N ILE A 62 2.33 23.01 0.67
CA ILE A 62 3.60 22.27 0.73
C ILE A 62 4.65 23.03 -0.08
N ARG A 63 5.61 23.64 0.62
CA ARG A 63 6.65 24.47 0.01
C ARG A 63 7.86 23.68 -0.42
N LYS A 64 8.21 22.65 0.35
CA LYS A 64 9.38 21.82 0.11
C LYS A 64 9.21 20.46 0.79
N ILE A 65 9.55 19.41 0.09
CA ILE A 65 9.76 18.07 0.68
C ILE A 65 11.24 18.02 1.10
N ASN A 66 11.49 17.88 2.39
CA ASN A 66 12.82 17.89 2.97
C ASN A 66 13.42 16.48 3.00
N SER A 67 12.57 15.48 3.27
CA SER A 67 12.98 14.08 3.34
C SER A 67 11.84 13.17 2.91
N TYR A 68 12.22 12.03 2.35
CA TYR A 68 11.30 10.93 2.02
C TYR A 68 12.05 9.63 2.29
N SER A 69 11.42 8.76 3.07
CA SER A 69 11.92 7.43 3.35
C SER A 69 10.80 6.41 3.13
N PRO A 70 10.89 5.57 2.09
CA PRO A 70 10.00 4.43 1.97
C PRO A 70 10.34 3.46 3.09
N LYS A 71 9.34 3.07 3.86
CA LYS A 71 9.50 2.00 4.86
C LYS A 71 9.66 0.66 4.13
N LEU A 72 10.26 -0.31 4.80
CA LEU A 72 10.25 -1.69 4.30
C LEU A 72 8.84 -2.26 4.44
N ASN A 73 8.11 -2.31 3.34
CA ASN A 73 6.71 -2.72 3.29
C ASN A 73 6.61 -4.05 2.54
N GLY A 74 6.47 -5.14 3.28
CA GLY A 74 6.37 -6.47 2.72
C GLY A 74 5.03 -6.75 2.03
N SER A 75 5.02 -7.69 1.09
CA SER A 75 3.81 -8.22 0.48
C SER A 75 3.93 -9.70 0.16
N ILE A 76 2.83 -10.42 0.31
CA ILE A 76 2.67 -11.82 -0.13
C ILE A 76 1.35 -11.90 -0.90
N ALA A 77 1.33 -12.58 -2.04
CA ALA A 77 0.14 -12.74 -2.86
C ALA A 77 0.00 -14.13 -3.44
N GLY A 78 -1.24 -14.62 -3.50
CA GLY A 78 -1.65 -15.73 -4.35
C GLY A 78 -2.38 -15.17 -5.57
N MET A 79 -2.00 -15.61 -6.77
CA MET A 79 -2.60 -15.17 -8.03
C MET A 79 -3.07 -16.40 -8.81
N MET A 80 -4.23 -16.30 -9.41
CA MET A 80 -4.83 -17.33 -10.25
C MET A 80 -5.20 -16.69 -11.59
N THR A 81 -4.66 -17.21 -12.67
CA THR A 81 -4.93 -16.73 -14.04
C THR A 81 -5.68 -17.78 -14.83
N LYS A 82 -6.80 -17.41 -15.43
CA LYS A 82 -7.52 -18.21 -16.42
C LYS A 82 -7.18 -17.68 -17.81
N TRP A 83 -6.55 -18.50 -18.61
CA TRP A 83 -6.27 -18.21 -20.02
C TRP A 83 -7.51 -18.51 -20.86
N LEU A 84 -7.91 -17.55 -21.70
CA LEU A 84 -9.15 -17.57 -22.45
C LEU A 84 -9.00 -18.21 -23.83
N ASN A 85 -7.80 -18.19 -24.39
CA ASN A 85 -7.51 -18.72 -25.71
C ASN A 85 -6.49 -19.88 -25.66
N CYS A 86 -6.52 -20.73 -26.66
CA CYS A 86 -5.62 -21.90 -26.77
C CYS A 86 -4.13 -21.49 -26.77
N ASN A 87 -3.80 -20.31 -27.30
CA ASN A 87 -2.43 -19.78 -27.35
C ASN A 87 -1.99 -19.14 -26.04
N ARG A 88 -2.84 -19.13 -25.00
CA ARG A 88 -2.57 -18.51 -23.69
C ARG A 88 -2.07 -17.05 -23.78
N GLN A 89 -2.54 -16.31 -24.79
CA GLN A 89 -2.18 -14.91 -24.96
C GLN A 89 -2.98 -13.96 -24.06
N LEU A 90 -4.30 -14.20 -23.97
CA LEU A 90 -5.23 -13.38 -23.19
C LEU A 90 -5.79 -14.16 -22.03
N GLY A 91 -5.84 -13.56 -20.86
CA GLY A 91 -6.38 -14.19 -19.66
C GLY A 91 -6.93 -13.17 -18.66
N ILE A 92 -7.57 -13.69 -17.64
CA ILE A 92 -8.04 -12.93 -16.48
C ILE A 92 -7.33 -13.47 -15.25
N THR A 93 -6.72 -12.56 -14.49
CA THR A 93 -6.03 -12.87 -13.24
C THR A 93 -6.84 -12.34 -12.07
N LEU A 94 -7.13 -13.21 -11.12
CA LEU A 94 -7.65 -12.87 -9.80
C LEU A 94 -6.55 -13.10 -8.79
N GLY A 95 -6.48 -12.24 -7.77
CA GLY A 95 -5.48 -12.37 -6.72
C GLY A 95 -6.00 -12.07 -5.34
N LEU A 96 -5.28 -12.56 -4.35
CA LEU A 96 -5.39 -12.15 -2.95
C LEU A 96 -3.99 -11.76 -2.50
N ARG A 97 -3.83 -10.52 -2.04
CA ARG A 97 -2.56 -9.98 -1.58
C ARG A 97 -2.68 -9.43 -0.17
N LEU A 98 -1.80 -9.88 0.71
CA LEU A 98 -1.56 -9.29 2.02
C LEU A 98 -0.36 -8.37 1.88
N GLU A 99 -0.52 -7.11 2.19
CA GLU A 99 0.52 -6.12 1.94
C GLU A 99 0.57 -5.03 3.01
N GLU A 100 1.77 -4.56 3.27
CA GLU A 100 2.00 -3.32 4.01
C GLU A 100 2.31 -2.19 3.03
N LYS A 101 1.85 -0.99 3.36
CA LYS A 101 2.13 0.26 2.66
C LYS A 101 2.47 1.33 3.66
N GLY A 102 3.57 2.02 3.47
CA GLY A 102 3.98 3.06 4.40
C GLY A 102 5.07 3.94 3.84
N MET A 103 5.20 5.12 4.45
CA MET A 103 6.24 6.11 4.17
C MET A 103 6.51 6.95 5.41
N GLU A 104 7.66 7.58 5.42
CA GLU A 104 7.97 8.68 6.33
C GLU A 104 8.42 9.88 5.49
N THR A 105 7.84 11.05 5.76
CA THR A 105 8.08 12.25 4.97
C THR A 105 8.28 13.45 5.87
N GLY A 106 9.33 14.23 5.62
CA GLY A 106 9.52 15.55 6.21
C GLY A 106 9.25 16.63 5.17
N ALA A 107 8.44 17.61 5.51
CA ALA A 107 8.10 18.72 4.63
C ALA A 107 8.13 20.06 5.36
N THR A 108 8.39 21.13 4.60
CA THR A 108 8.17 22.50 5.05
C THR A 108 6.87 22.99 4.42
N VAL A 109 5.95 23.46 5.28
CA VAL A 109 4.61 23.88 4.87
C VAL A 109 4.33 25.31 5.29
N LYS A 110 3.38 25.95 4.62
CA LYS A 110 2.90 27.31 4.95
C LYS A 110 1.38 27.33 4.88
N ASN A 111 0.75 27.81 5.95
CA ASN A 111 -0.71 27.92 6.08
C ASN A 111 -1.43 26.57 5.84
N TYR A 112 -0.89 25.52 6.40
CA TYR A 112 -1.35 24.16 6.28
C TYR A 112 -2.40 23.87 7.35
N GLY A 113 -3.63 23.56 6.93
CA GLY A 113 -4.70 23.20 7.88
C GLY A 113 -4.37 21.88 8.58
N MET A 114 -4.31 21.92 9.91
CA MET A 114 -4.07 20.72 10.72
C MET A 114 -4.59 20.87 12.14
N GLU A 115 -4.64 19.77 12.84
CA GLU A 115 -4.95 19.69 14.26
C GLU A 115 -3.75 19.06 14.98
N ILE A 116 -3.24 19.76 15.97
CA ILE A 116 -2.11 19.31 16.79
C ILE A 116 -2.56 19.03 18.22
N ILE A 117 -1.79 18.23 18.93
CA ILE A 117 -1.97 17.95 20.35
C ILE A 117 -0.81 18.64 21.10
N ASP A 118 -1.14 19.67 21.85
CA ASP A 118 -0.21 20.43 22.72
C ASP A 118 -0.71 20.35 24.17
N GLY A 119 0.12 19.87 25.08
CA GLY A 119 -0.24 19.71 26.49
C GLY A 119 -1.48 18.84 26.76
N GLY A 120 -1.79 17.91 25.85
CA GLY A 120 -2.97 17.03 25.93
C GLY A 120 -4.26 17.65 25.36
N GLN A 121 -4.21 18.90 24.88
CA GLN A 121 -5.34 19.57 24.24
C GLN A 121 -5.20 19.52 22.72
N ARG A 122 -6.32 19.30 22.00
CA ARG A 122 -6.38 19.37 20.55
C ARG A 122 -6.62 20.80 20.10
N VAL A 123 -5.73 21.33 19.29
CA VAL A 123 -5.81 22.69 18.76
C VAL A 123 -5.80 22.62 17.24
N ALA A 124 -6.92 22.98 16.63
CA ALA A 124 -7.05 23.09 15.18
C ALA A 124 -6.63 24.48 14.70
N GLY A 125 -5.93 24.54 13.56
CA GLY A 125 -5.47 25.81 13.00
C GLY A 125 -4.65 25.65 11.73
N ASN A 126 -3.96 26.75 11.41
CA ASN A 126 -3.09 26.82 10.22
C ASN A 126 -1.62 26.81 10.65
N TRP A 127 -0.94 25.73 10.31
CA TRP A 127 0.47 25.52 10.61
C TRP A 127 1.39 26.12 9.54
N THR A 128 2.46 26.74 9.99
CA THR A 128 3.58 27.18 9.15
C THR A 128 4.87 26.75 9.82
N GLY A 129 5.64 25.87 9.18
CA GLY A 129 6.87 25.31 9.75
C GLY A 129 7.19 23.94 9.17
N LYS A 130 7.93 23.12 9.90
CA LYS A 130 8.26 21.75 9.53
C LYS A 130 7.18 20.78 10.00
N VAL A 131 6.90 19.77 9.19
CA VAL A 131 5.97 18.67 9.46
C VAL A 131 6.68 17.36 9.14
N ASN A 132 6.73 16.45 10.10
CA ASN A 132 7.13 15.08 9.88
C ASN A 132 5.90 14.18 9.96
N THR A 133 5.72 13.33 8.95
CA THR A 133 4.56 12.44 8.80
C THR A 133 5.03 11.00 8.71
N VAL A 134 4.44 10.13 9.49
CA VAL A 134 4.56 8.68 9.38
C VAL A 134 3.21 8.13 8.94
N TYR A 135 3.19 7.47 7.80
CA TYR A 135 2.05 6.71 7.31
C TYR A 135 2.43 5.24 7.26
N LYS A 136 1.61 4.38 7.83
CA LYS A 136 1.75 2.92 7.77
C LYS A 136 0.37 2.27 7.79
N SER A 137 0.13 1.34 6.88
CA SER A 137 -1.14 0.61 6.84
C SER A 137 -0.94 -0.79 6.29
N SER A 138 -1.73 -1.74 6.83
CA SER A 138 -1.78 -3.13 6.37
C SER A 138 -3.09 -3.38 5.65
N PHE A 139 -3.02 -4.07 4.50
CA PHE A 139 -4.15 -4.29 3.61
C PHE A 139 -4.32 -5.75 3.22
N VAL A 140 -5.58 -6.13 3.03
CA VAL A 140 -5.97 -7.25 2.18
C VAL A 140 -6.43 -6.66 0.84
N THR A 141 -5.76 -7.02 -0.24
CA THR A 141 -6.02 -6.47 -1.58
C THR A 141 -6.46 -7.57 -2.54
N LEU A 142 -7.53 -7.30 -3.28
CA LEU A 142 -8.12 -8.16 -4.30
C LEU A 142 -7.95 -7.48 -5.67
N PRO A 143 -6.90 -7.79 -6.44
CA PRO A 143 -6.75 -7.36 -7.82
C PRO A 143 -7.56 -8.26 -8.77
N VAL A 144 -8.19 -7.62 -9.78
CA VAL A 144 -8.85 -8.26 -10.92
C VAL A 144 -8.22 -7.70 -12.19
N LEU A 145 -7.37 -8.49 -12.83
CA LEU A 145 -6.50 -7.98 -13.89
C LEU A 145 -6.72 -8.72 -15.20
N GLY A 146 -6.78 -8.00 -16.30
CA GLY A 146 -6.52 -8.58 -17.61
C GLY A 146 -5.03 -8.95 -17.71
N ALA A 147 -4.74 -10.14 -18.24
CA ALA A 147 -3.39 -10.62 -18.46
C ALA A 147 -3.14 -10.83 -19.95
N TYR A 148 -1.94 -10.42 -20.39
CA TYR A 148 -1.51 -10.56 -21.78
C TYR A 148 -0.07 -11.07 -21.83
N HIS A 149 0.16 -12.20 -22.53
CA HIS A 149 1.51 -12.66 -22.87
C HIS A 149 2.01 -11.95 -24.12
N ILE A 150 3.08 -11.17 -23.99
CA ILE A 150 3.81 -10.60 -25.14
C ILE A 150 4.57 -11.74 -25.84
N ASN A 151 5.19 -12.60 -25.03
CA ASN A 151 5.91 -13.81 -25.45
C ASN A 151 6.01 -14.76 -24.24
N ASP A 152 6.71 -15.89 -24.39
CA ASP A 152 6.83 -16.94 -23.36
C ASP A 152 7.50 -16.46 -22.06
N ARG A 153 8.20 -15.32 -22.09
CA ARG A 153 8.92 -14.77 -20.94
C ARG A 153 8.25 -13.55 -20.33
N TRP A 154 7.47 -12.77 -21.10
CA TRP A 154 6.91 -11.52 -20.64
C TRP A 154 5.38 -11.59 -20.59
N LYS A 155 4.84 -11.34 -19.43
CA LYS A 155 3.40 -11.23 -19.17
C LYS A 155 3.08 -9.84 -18.60
N LEU A 156 2.18 -9.11 -19.24
CA LEU A 156 1.63 -7.86 -18.75
C LEU A 156 0.30 -8.11 -18.04
N ARG A 157 -0.02 -7.26 -17.09
CA ARG A 157 -1.29 -7.29 -16.37
C ARG A 157 -1.74 -5.87 -16.10
N ALA A 158 -3.04 -5.61 -16.25
CA ALA A 158 -3.64 -4.34 -15.87
C ALA A 158 -5.11 -4.54 -15.50
N GLY A 159 -5.59 -3.76 -14.54
CA GLY A 159 -6.99 -3.78 -14.12
C GLY A 159 -7.23 -3.12 -12.77
N PRO A 160 -8.48 -3.14 -12.31
CA PRO A 160 -8.85 -2.59 -11.01
C PRO A 160 -8.38 -3.46 -9.84
N TYR A 161 -8.29 -2.84 -8.68
CA TYR A 161 -8.14 -3.52 -7.40
C TYR A 161 -9.00 -2.87 -6.32
N VAL A 162 -9.33 -3.65 -5.30
CA VAL A 162 -9.97 -3.19 -4.07
C VAL A 162 -9.10 -3.65 -2.90
N SER A 163 -8.87 -2.77 -1.93
CA SER A 163 -8.10 -3.04 -0.73
C SER A 163 -8.92 -2.73 0.52
N TYR A 164 -8.94 -3.66 1.45
CA TYR A 164 -9.48 -3.46 2.79
C TYR A 164 -8.35 -3.23 3.78
N ARG A 165 -8.38 -2.11 4.50
CA ARG A 165 -7.40 -1.77 5.53
C ARG A 165 -7.71 -2.53 6.82
N MET A 166 -6.77 -3.36 7.24
CA MET A 166 -6.83 -4.09 8.50
C MET A 166 -6.34 -3.22 9.67
N ASP A 167 -5.26 -2.49 9.46
CA ASP A 167 -4.63 -1.61 10.44
C ASP A 167 -4.06 -0.37 9.74
N GLY A 168 -3.93 0.75 10.45
CA GLY A 168 -3.38 1.97 9.86
C GLY A 168 -2.98 2.99 10.90
N GLU A 169 -1.88 3.66 10.59
CA GLU A 169 -1.30 4.75 11.34
C GLU A 169 -1.05 5.92 10.40
N PHE A 170 -1.50 7.10 10.80
CA PHE A 170 -1.14 8.38 10.20
C PHE A 170 -0.90 9.37 11.32
N SER A 171 0.35 9.54 11.67
CA SER A 171 0.78 10.31 12.82
C SER A 171 2.05 11.08 12.49
N GLY A 172 2.44 11.97 13.39
CA GLY A 172 3.69 12.69 13.26
C GLY A 172 3.84 13.81 14.26
N PHE A 173 4.76 14.70 13.95
CA PHE A 173 5.01 15.88 14.76
C PHE A 173 5.33 17.10 13.90
N VAL A 174 5.13 18.26 14.50
CA VAL A 174 5.46 19.56 13.92
C VAL A 174 6.54 20.23 14.74
N SER A 175 7.41 20.98 14.08
CA SER A 175 8.54 21.69 14.70
C SER A 175 8.92 22.93 13.90
N ASP A 176 9.74 23.79 14.51
CA ASP A 176 10.31 24.98 13.87
C ASP A 176 9.27 25.83 13.14
N GLY A 177 8.24 26.24 13.86
CA GLY A 177 7.15 26.98 13.24
C GLY A 177 6.16 27.59 14.22
N TYR A 178 4.98 27.87 13.72
CA TYR A 178 3.88 28.41 14.51
C TYR A 178 2.53 27.91 14.00
N LEU A 179 1.58 27.78 14.91
CA LEU A 179 0.17 27.56 14.64
C LEU A 179 -0.60 28.86 14.78
N ARG A 180 -1.50 29.15 13.83
CA ARG A 180 -2.53 30.18 13.98
C ARG A 180 -3.87 29.50 14.27
N SER A 181 -4.42 29.81 15.47
CA SER A 181 -5.65 29.18 15.92
C SER A 181 -6.86 29.67 15.10
N GLY A 182 -7.70 28.74 14.66
CA GLY A 182 -8.97 28.98 14.00
C GLY A 182 -8.90 29.55 12.57
N SER A 183 -8.05 30.54 12.32
CA SER A 183 -7.95 31.22 11.01
C SER A 183 -6.50 31.59 10.65
N PRO A 184 -6.21 31.89 9.36
CA PRO A 184 -4.87 32.33 8.94
C PRO A 184 -4.35 33.61 9.60
N ILE A 185 -5.23 34.41 10.21
CA ILE A 185 -4.93 35.65 10.94
C ILE A 185 -5.17 35.51 12.44
N GLY A 186 -5.50 34.33 12.95
CA GLY A 186 -5.78 34.06 14.35
C GLY A 186 -4.54 34.17 15.26
N GLU A 187 -4.74 33.97 16.55
CA GLU A 187 -3.69 33.99 17.55
C GLU A 187 -2.55 33.05 17.19
N LYS A 188 -1.32 33.53 17.39
CA LYS A 188 -0.11 32.84 16.99
C LYS A 188 0.54 32.13 18.16
N VAL A 189 0.59 30.82 18.14
CA VAL A 189 1.34 29.98 19.08
C VAL A 189 2.64 29.54 18.43
N ASN A 190 3.78 29.92 19.01
CA ASN A 190 5.10 29.60 18.46
C ASN A 190 5.61 28.27 19.01
N PHE A 191 6.29 27.52 18.13
CA PHE A 191 6.97 26.27 18.41
C PHE A 191 8.44 26.40 17.95
N THR A 192 9.23 27.05 18.80
CA THR A 192 10.67 27.26 18.63
C THR A 192 11.41 26.58 19.77
N ASP A 193 12.72 26.48 19.68
CA ASP A 193 13.59 25.99 20.76
C ASP A 193 13.24 24.56 21.22
N ASP A 194 13.25 23.60 20.26
CA ASP A 194 12.96 22.18 20.46
C ASP A 194 11.52 21.83 20.89
N LYS A 195 10.63 22.84 20.98
CA LYS A 195 9.20 22.58 21.24
C LYS A 195 8.57 21.92 20.02
N THR A 196 8.02 20.72 20.23
CA THR A 196 7.29 19.95 19.22
C THR A 196 5.86 19.70 19.68
N ALA A 197 4.93 19.59 18.73
CA ALA A 197 3.60 19.08 19.00
C ALA A 197 3.30 17.88 18.09
N VAL A 198 2.58 16.91 18.63
CA VAL A 198 2.22 15.70 17.90
C VAL A 198 0.85 15.82 17.26
N TYR A 199 0.60 15.05 16.22
CA TYR A 199 -0.71 14.86 15.65
C TYR A 199 -0.98 13.39 15.36
N ASP A 200 -2.25 13.01 15.40
CA ASP A 200 -2.71 11.65 15.20
C ASP A 200 -4.07 11.67 14.46
N PHE A 201 -4.07 11.07 13.25
CA PHE A 201 -5.24 10.92 12.39
C PHE A 201 -5.55 9.45 12.09
N ASN A 202 -5.12 8.52 12.94
CA ASN A 202 -5.31 7.07 12.76
C ASN A 202 -6.78 6.71 12.57
N SER A 203 -7.67 7.30 13.37
CA SER A 203 -9.11 7.06 13.33
C SER A 203 -9.77 7.57 12.05
N ASN A 204 -9.13 8.53 11.38
CA ASN A 204 -9.69 9.19 10.20
C ASN A 204 -9.29 8.52 8.88
N LEU A 205 -8.48 7.46 8.93
CA LEU A 205 -8.10 6.71 7.74
C LEU A 205 -9.28 5.89 7.20
N ARG A 206 -9.45 5.91 5.87
CA ARG A 206 -10.47 5.14 5.16
C ARG A 206 -10.20 3.64 5.23
N ARG A 207 -11.26 2.84 5.41
CA ARG A 207 -11.15 1.36 5.45
C ARG A 207 -11.06 0.74 4.07
N TRP A 208 -11.77 1.27 3.08
CA TRP A 208 -11.82 0.76 1.71
C TRP A 208 -11.08 1.68 0.76
N LEU A 209 -10.06 1.15 0.12
CA LEU A 209 -9.32 1.82 -0.94
C LEU A 209 -9.50 1.03 -2.24
N TRP A 210 -9.56 1.72 -3.35
CA TRP A 210 -9.69 1.14 -4.68
C TRP A 210 -8.95 1.97 -5.71
N GLY A 211 -8.61 1.33 -6.81
CA GLY A 211 -7.81 1.98 -7.84
C GLY A 211 -7.47 1.04 -8.98
N PHE A 212 -6.42 1.40 -9.68
CA PHE A 212 -5.90 0.63 -10.80
C PHE A 212 -4.50 0.11 -10.52
N GLN A 213 -4.23 -1.08 -11.03
CA GLN A 213 -2.92 -1.70 -11.02
C GLN A 213 -2.51 -2.00 -12.46
N ALA A 214 -1.26 -1.73 -12.79
CA ALA A 214 -0.63 -2.16 -14.03
C ALA A 214 0.77 -2.67 -13.72
N GLY A 215 1.18 -3.73 -14.39
CA GLY A 215 2.49 -4.32 -14.16
C GLY A 215 2.86 -5.42 -15.11
N GLY A 216 4.02 -5.99 -14.87
CA GLY A 216 4.57 -7.06 -15.67
C GLY A 216 5.28 -8.13 -14.85
N SER A 217 5.38 -9.29 -15.44
CA SER A 217 6.21 -10.40 -14.97
C SER A 217 7.18 -10.80 -16.03
N TRP A 218 8.41 -11.02 -15.63
CA TRP A 218 9.44 -11.64 -16.44
C TRP A 218 9.73 -13.06 -15.92
N ARG A 219 9.54 -14.07 -16.75
CA ARG A 219 9.85 -15.46 -16.41
C ARG A 219 11.34 -15.70 -16.58
N ALA A 220 12.09 -15.68 -15.46
CA ALA A 220 13.53 -15.90 -15.43
C ALA A 220 13.86 -17.37 -15.66
N PHE A 221 13.11 -18.30 -15.05
CA PHE A 221 13.25 -19.75 -15.16
C PHE A 221 11.87 -20.39 -15.30
N LYS A 222 11.84 -21.72 -15.47
CA LYS A 222 10.59 -22.48 -15.71
C LYS A 222 9.44 -22.12 -14.77
N HIS A 223 9.73 -21.97 -13.49
CA HIS A 223 8.75 -21.70 -12.44
C HIS A 223 8.97 -20.34 -11.72
N PHE A 224 10.04 -19.64 -12.03
CA PHE A 224 10.43 -18.44 -11.30
C PHE A 224 10.18 -17.17 -12.11
N THR A 225 9.50 -16.22 -11.51
CA THR A 225 9.18 -14.92 -12.11
C THR A 225 9.72 -13.77 -11.28
N VAL A 226 10.08 -12.70 -11.96
CA VAL A 226 10.33 -11.38 -11.37
C VAL A 226 9.15 -10.50 -11.73
N ASN A 227 8.56 -9.82 -10.74
CA ASN A 227 7.34 -9.07 -10.89
C ASN A 227 7.57 -7.60 -10.53
N ALA A 228 6.96 -6.69 -11.31
CA ALA A 228 6.87 -5.28 -10.99
C ALA A 228 5.46 -4.80 -11.30
N ASP A 229 4.77 -4.27 -10.29
CA ASP A 229 3.39 -3.82 -10.38
C ASP A 229 3.26 -2.41 -9.78
N LEU A 230 2.75 -1.45 -10.55
CA LEU A 230 2.41 -0.11 -10.09
C LEU A 230 0.92 -0.08 -9.71
N THR A 231 0.61 0.39 -8.50
CA THR A 231 -0.74 0.61 -8.01
C THR A 231 -1.00 2.10 -7.82
N TYR A 232 -2.13 2.57 -8.32
CA TYR A 232 -2.62 3.93 -8.16
C TYR A 232 -4.02 3.89 -7.54
N GLY A 233 -4.16 4.38 -6.31
CA GLY A 233 -5.46 4.51 -5.66
C GLY A 233 -6.17 5.78 -6.13
N ILE A 234 -7.45 5.69 -6.42
CA ILE A 234 -8.25 6.81 -6.95
C ILE A 234 -9.15 7.47 -5.90
N ASN A 235 -9.18 6.93 -4.69
CA ASN A 235 -9.87 7.55 -3.57
C ASN A 235 -8.88 8.03 -2.49
N ASN A 236 -9.34 8.99 -1.70
CA ASN A 236 -8.57 9.56 -0.58
C ASN A 236 -8.27 8.49 0.46
N ILE A 237 -7.07 8.51 1.05
CA ILE A 237 -6.70 7.66 2.19
C ILE A 237 -7.51 8.02 3.45
N PHE A 238 -8.02 9.24 3.54
CA PHE A 238 -8.86 9.69 4.66
C PHE A 238 -10.35 9.44 4.37
N SER A 239 -11.13 9.31 5.44
CA SER A 239 -12.58 9.22 5.38
C SER A 239 -13.20 10.52 4.86
N SER A 240 -14.43 10.45 4.33
CA SER A 240 -15.15 11.61 3.79
C SER A 240 -15.44 12.69 4.83
N ASP A 241 -15.54 12.29 6.09
CA ASP A 241 -15.89 13.17 7.20
C ASP A 241 -14.69 13.91 7.79
N PHE A 242 -13.50 13.61 7.29
CA PHE A 242 -12.25 14.24 7.74
C PHE A 242 -11.93 15.46 6.87
N HIS A 243 -11.99 16.65 7.46
CA HIS A 243 -11.80 17.93 6.76
C HIS A 243 -10.57 18.72 7.24
N THR A 244 -9.83 18.22 8.23
CA THR A 244 -8.66 18.90 8.79
C THR A 244 -7.56 19.07 7.75
N ILE A 245 -7.29 18.03 6.95
CA ILE A 245 -6.42 18.10 5.77
C ILE A 245 -7.29 18.42 4.56
N THR A 246 -7.06 19.56 3.93
CA THR A 246 -7.93 20.13 2.89
C THR A 246 -7.72 19.56 1.49
N PHE A 247 -6.75 18.69 1.29
CA PHE A 247 -6.43 18.09 0.01
C PHE A 247 -6.51 16.55 0.06
N THR A 248 -6.76 15.96 -1.09
CA THR A 248 -6.84 14.51 -1.24
C THR A 248 -5.46 13.89 -1.34
N MET A 249 -5.23 12.81 -0.60
CA MET A 249 -4.01 12.01 -0.68
C MET A 249 -4.29 10.66 -1.33
N TYR A 250 -3.56 10.35 -2.39
CA TYR A 250 -3.71 9.12 -3.16
C TYR A 250 -2.57 8.14 -2.85
N PRO A 251 -2.86 6.86 -2.57
CA PRO A 251 -1.83 5.84 -2.39
C PRO A 251 -1.24 5.44 -3.75
N ILE A 252 0.06 5.66 -3.92
CA ILE A 252 0.81 5.33 -5.14
C ILE A 252 2.00 4.48 -4.73
N TYR A 253 2.00 3.21 -5.14
CA TYR A 253 3.03 2.26 -4.75
C TYR A 253 3.47 1.39 -5.92
N MET A 254 4.77 1.15 -5.98
CA MET A 254 5.38 0.15 -6.84
C MET A 254 5.69 -1.09 -5.99
N ASN A 255 5.19 -2.24 -6.40
CA ASN A 255 5.52 -3.53 -5.82
C ASN A 255 6.55 -4.22 -6.70
N ILE A 256 7.68 -4.58 -6.13
CA ILE A 256 8.72 -5.35 -6.81
C ILE A 256 8.94 -6.64 -6.03
N GLY A 257 8.96 -7.77 -6.73
CA GLY A 257 9.08 -9.04 -6.05
C GLY A 257 9.35 -10.21 -6.97
N PHE A 258 9.30 -11.37 -6.37
CA PHE A 258 9.51 -12.66 -7.02
C PHE A 258 8.26 -13.51 -6.93
N GLY A 259 8.08 -14.41 -7.88
CA GLY A 259 6.96 -15.34 -7.89
C GLY A 259 7.40 -16.76 -8.27
N TYR A 260 6.61 -17.71 -7.83
CA TYR A 260 6.71 -19.11 -8.24
C TYR A 260 5.40 -19.51 -8.92
N VAL A 261 5.52 -19.98 -10.17
CA VAL A 261 4.42 -20.46 -11.00
C VAL A 261 4.41 -21.99 -10.95
N PHE A 262 3.25 -22.55 -10.64
CA PHE A 262 3.05 -23.99 -10.53
C PHE A 262 2.75 -24.64 -11.87
#